data_2e1591b7311813906f5481ed9829fb35
#
_entry.id   2e1591b7311813906f5481ed9829fb35
#
_cell.length_a   1.000
_cell.length_b   1.000
_cell.length_c   1.000
_cell.angle_alpha   90.00
_cell.angle_beta   90.00
_cell.angle_gamma   90.00
#
_symmetry.space_group_name_H-M   'P 1'
#
loop_
_entity.id
_entity.type
_entity.pdbx_description
1 polymer ?
#
loop_
_entity_poly.entity_id
_entity_poly.type
_entity_poly.pdbx_seq_one_letter_code
_entity_poly.pdbx_strand_id
1 'polypeptide(L)'
;MRPEAELKIRYTAENAMPGGMATINKENIANMKTSQKRYDAVVVGGGMVGAAAALGLAQAGWSVALLEHQAPQTFEAQSPPDLRISAIGCTSVGLLKQLGAWQAVLAMRCAPYRRLETWEWESSRVAFDAASLGLPELGFMVENRILQLALWQRLEQCPNLALCCPARLQSLQRVGEHWQLTLDGAETLEARLVVGADGAQSQVRNLAGIGTNGWQYRQSCMLITVETGEPQQDVTWQRFFPSGPRAFLPLYDRWASLVWYDSPQRIRQLQAMPPAQLEREIAAAFPARLGRVKVHAAGSFPLARRHAQRYVLPGLALVGDAAHTINPLAGQGVNLGYRDVDALLNLLSEAREQGEDWSSEAVLMRYQRRRRTDNLLMQSGMDLFYTAFSNNLAPLSVARNLALMAAQRAGKLKEHALKYALGL
;
A
#
# COMPACT_ATOMS: atom_id res chain seq x y z
N MET A 1 7.48 -4.48 -40.00
CA MET A 1 8.94 -4.68 -39.87
C MET A 1 9.58 -3.34 -39.57
N ARG A 2 9.91 -3.06 -38.32
CA ARG A 2 10.90 -2.12 -37.81
C ARG A 2 11.27 -2.59 -36.40
N PRO A 3 12.56 -2.53 -35.99
CA PRO A 3 13.09 -3.35 -34.92
C PRO A 3 12.97 -2.72 -33.54
N GLU A 4 12.92 -3.60 -32.57
CA GLU A 4 13.01 -3.38 -31.14
C GLU A 4 14.27 -2.59 -30.77
N ALA A 5 14.10 -1.57 -29.92
CA ALA A 5 15.21 -0.85 -29.31
C ALA A 5 15.60 -1.55 -28.02
N GLU A 6 16.61 -2.40 -28.08
CA GLU A 6 17.32 -2.92 -26.91
C GLU A 6 18.06 -1.81 -26.18
N LEU A 7 17.75 -1.61 -24.93
CA LEU A 7 18.50 -0.74 -24.04
C LEU A 7 19.79 -1.48 -23.61
N LYS A 8 20.89 -1.23 -24.33
CA LYS A 8 22.21 -1.75 -23.99
C LYS A 8 22.83 -0.91 -22.87
N ILE A 9 22.94 -1.51 -21.70
CA ILE A 9 23.83 -1.03 -20.64
C ILE A 9 25.28 -1.31 -21.10
N ARG A 10 26.05 -0.24 -21.30
CA ARG A 10 27.48 -0.35 -21.69
C ARG A 10 28.31 -0.72 -20.45
N TYR A 11 28.88 -1.92 -20.45
CA TYR A 11 30.10 -2.21 -19.71
C TYR A 11 31.30 -1.74 -20.54
N THR A 12 32.08 -0.82 -20.01
CA THR A 12 33.41 -0.49 -20.56
C THR A 12 34.40 -1.59 -20.17
N ALA A 13 34.71 -2.44 -21.14
CA ALA A 13 35.86 -3.30 -21.05
C ALA A 13 37.02 -2.61 -21.78
N GLU A 14 38.00 -2.14 -21.06
CA GLU A 14 39.31 -1.75 -21.61
C GLU A 14 40.38 -2.73 -21.16
N ASN A 15 41.17 -3.16 -22.16
CA ASN A 15 42.48 -3.86 -22.11
C ASN A 15 42.44 -5.40 -22.06
N ALA A 16 42.34 -5.97 -23.27
CA ALA A 16 42.88 -7.28 -23.56
C ALA A 16 44.23 -7.14 -24.28
N MET A 17 45.31 -7.65 -23.68
CA MET A 17 46.60 -7.92 -24.36
C MET A 17 46.80 -9.44 -24.46
N PRO A 18 47.42 -9.96 -25.54
CA PRO A 18 47.46 -11.38 -25.82
C PRO A 18 48.73 -12.05 -25.24
N GLY A 19 48.55 -13.28 -24.77
CA GLY A 19 49.64 -14.25 -24.63
C GLY A 19 50.25 -14.36 -23.22
N GLY A 20 49.81 -15.38 -22.50
CA GLY A 20 50.46 -15.87 -21.30
C GLY A 20 49.54 -16.81 -20.53
N MET A 21 49.84 -18.13 -20.55
CA MET A 21 49.24 -19.10 -19.64
C MET A 21 49.63 -18.73 -18.22
N ALA A 22 48.82 -17.95 -17.52
CA ALA A 22 49.02 -17.65 -16.11
C ALA A 22 48.40 -18.77 -15.27
N THR A 23 49.22 -19.50 -14.58
CA THR A 23 48.87 -20.41 -13.49
C THR A 23 48.07 -19.63 -12.46
N ILE A 24 46.79 -19.96 -12.31
CA ILE A 24 45.91 -19.33 -11.29
C ILE A 24 46.43 -19.76 -9.92
N ASN A 25 47.11 -18.85 -9.25
CA ASN A 25 47.64 -19.03 -7.90
C ASN A 25 46.44 -19.07 -6.94
N LYS A 26 46.28 -20.15 -6.15
CA LYS A 26 45.20 -20.32 -5.17
C LYS A 26 45.10 -19.18 -4.14
N GLU A 27 46.10 -18.37 -3.98
CA GLU A 27 46.11 -17.19 -3.11
C GLU A 27 45.35 -15.99 -3.70
N ASN A 28 45.11 -15.93 -5.03
CA ASN A 28 44.31 -14.87 -5.65
C ASN A 28 42.79 -15.10 -5.54
N ILE A 29 42.35 -16.30 -5.19
CA ILE A 29 40.93 -16.59 -4.93
C ILE A 29 40.51 -16.08 -3.55
N ALA A 30 41.41 -15.96 -2.60
CA ALA A 30 41.13 -15.43 -1.24
C ALA A 30 41.01 -13.89 -1.19
N ASN A 31 41.38 -13.17 -2.26
CA ASN A 31 41.36 -11.71 -2.34
C ASN A 31 40.29 -11.14 -3.29
N MET A 32 39.39 -11.93 -3.82
CA MET A 32 38.11 -11.40 -4.27
C MET A 32 37.27 -11.05 -3.04
N LYS A 33 37.65 -9.99 -2.34
CA LYS A 33 36.73 -9.25 -1.47
C LYS A 33 35.58 -8.82 -2.35
N THR A 34 34.47 -9.54 -2.30
CA THR A 34 33.16 -9.06 -2.73
C THR A 34 33.03 -7.66 -2.15
N SER A 35 32.97 -6.66 -3.01
CA SER A 35 32.83 -5.25 -2.59
C SER A 35 31.52 -5.15 -1.82
N GLN A 36 31.60 -5.24 -0.52
CA GLN A 36 30.48 -5.17 0.39
C GLN A 36 29.97 -3.73 0.39
N LYS A 37 28.83 -3.48 -0.26
CA LYS A 37 28.24 -2.15 -0.34
C LYS A 37 27.54 -1.82 0.97
N ARG A 38 27.91 -0.70 1.57
CA ARG A 38 27.33 -0.21 2.83
C ARG A 38 26.39 0.96 2.59
N TYR A 39 25.27 0.92 3.29
CA TYR A 39 24.24 1.95 3.26
C TYR A 39 23.84 2.34 4.69
N ASP A 40 23.35 3.55 4.88
CA ASP A 40 22.68 3.93 6.12
C ASP A 40 21.40 3.11 6.29
N ALA A 41 20.63 2.98 5.23
CA ALA A 41 19.39 2.22 5.24
C ALA A 41 19.23 1.36 3.98
N VAL A 42 18.67 0.15 4.16
CA VAL A 42 18.16 -0.70 3.07
C VAL A 42 16.66 -0.87 3.26
N VAL A 43 15.91 -0.49 2.23
CA VAL A 43 14.45 -0.69 2.18
C VAL A 43 14.17 -1.91 1.32
N VAL A 44 13.42 -2.86 1.85
CA VAL A 44 13.03 -4.09 1.14
C VAL A 44 11.56 -3.99 0.74
N GLY A 45 11.31 -4.01 -0.57
CA GLY A 45 10.01 -3.81 -1.19
C GLY A 45 9.85 -2.41 -1.79
N GLY A 46 9.81 -2.30 -3.11
CA GLY A 46 9.65 -1.05 -3.88
C GLY A 46 8.20 -0.75 -4.27
N GLY A 47 7.23 -1.29 -3.54
CA GLY A 47 5.83 -0.91 -3.66
C GLY A 47 5.57 0.52 -3.16
N MET A 48 4.32 0.96 -3.16
CA MET A 48 3.92 2.33 -2.78
C MET A 48 4.54 2.80 -1.45
N VAL A 49 4.48 1.97 -0.41
CA VAL A 49 4.94 2.33 0.94
C VAL A 49 6.47 2.32 1.02
N GLY A 50 7.12 1.29 0.48
CA GLY A 50 8.58 1.19 0.52
C GLY A 50 9.28 2.21 -0.37
N ALA A 51 8.72 2.50 -1.55
CA ALA A 51 9.22 3.57 -2.42
C ALA A 51 9.13 4.95 -1.73
N ALA A 52 8.04 5.22 -1.00
CA ALA A 52 7.91 6.45 -0.21
C ALA A 52 8.92 6.51 0.95
N ALA A 53 9.14 5.38 1.64
CA ALA A 53 10.14 5.31 2.71
C ALA A 53 11.57 5.54 2.19
N ALA A 54 11.95 4.86 1.10
CA ALA A 54 13.25 5.01 0.49
C ALA A 54 13.50 6.44 -0.02
N LEU A 55 12.50 7.01 -0.69
CA LEU A 55 12.56 8.39 -1.20
C LEU A 55 12.72 9.40 -0.05
N GLY A 56 11.90 9.28 1.01
CA GLY A 56 11.98 10.18 2.15
C GLY A 56 13.32 10.07 2.89
N LEU A 57 13.86 8.87 3.10
CA LEU A 57 15.20 8.67 3.66
C LEU A 57 16.27 9.31 2.78
N ALA A 58 16.25 9.09 1.47
CA ALA A 58 17.22 9.67 0.56
C ALA A 58 17.15 11.19 0.55
N GLN A 59 15.95 11.79 0.52
CA GLN A 59 15.76 13.25 0.58
C GLN A 59 16.24 13.86 1.90
N ALA A 60 16.16 13.11 2.99
CA ALA A 60 16.72 13.50 4.28
C ALA A 60 18.23 13.28 4.37
N GLY A 61 18.89 12.85 3.30
CA GLY A 61 20.35 12.78 3.17
C GLY A 61 20.99 11.47 3.66
N TRP A 62 20.19 10.39 3.87
CA TRP A 62 20.76 9.06 4.10
C TRP A 62 21.19 8.39 2.80
N SER A 63 22.24 7.57 2.86
CA SER A 63 22.61 6.64 1.80
C SER A 63 21.66 5.45 1.83
N VAL A 64 20.90 5.22 0.76
CA VAL A 64 19.79 4.25 0.73
C VAL A 64 19.97 3.24 -0.39
N ALA A 65 19.68 1.96 -0.13
CA ALA A 65 19.39 0.99 -1.17
C ALA A 65 17.92 0.56 -1.08
N LEU A 66 17.23 0.51 -2.24
CA LEU A 66 15.88 -0.01 -2.35
C LEU A 66 15.90 -1.32 -3.14
N LEU A 67 15.43 -2.40 -2.52
CA LEU A 67 15.32 -3.72 -3.14
C LEU A 67 13.90 -3.96 -3.63
N GLU A 68 13.75 -4.31 -4.91
CA GLU A 68 12.46 -4.70 -5.48
C GLU A 68 12.65 -5.86 -6.48
N HIS A 69 11.74 -6.82 -6.43
CA HIS A 69 11.82 -8.00 -7.28
C HIS A 69 11.33 -7.77 -8.71
N GLN A 70 10.44 -6.80 -8.91
CA GLN A 70 9.85 -6.48 -10.21
C GLN A 70 9.56 -5.00 -10.34
N ALA A 71 10.10 -4.37 -11.38
CA ALA A 71 9.78 -2.99 -11.70
C ALA A 71 8.28 -2.81 -12.02
N PRO A 72 7.67 -1.68 -11.66
CA PRO A 72 6.30 -1.38 -12.04
C PRO A 72 6.16 -1.29 -13.56
N GLN A 73 5.03 -1.79 -14.08
CA GLN A 73 4.70 -1.63 -15.49
C GLN A 73 4.50 -0.15 -15.84
N THR A 74 4.92 0.25 -17.03
CA THR A 74 4.76 1.61 -17.54
C THR A 74 3.29 2.03 -17.61
N PHE A 75 3.05 3.33 -17.47
CA PHE A 75 1.72 3.90 -17.61
C PHE A 75 1.38 4.13 -19.09
N GLU A 76 0.19 3.71 -19.49
CA GLU A 76 -0.39 3.99 -20.79
C GLU A 76 -1.72 4.71 -20.60
N ALA A 77 -1.83 5.93 -21.11
CA ALA A 77 -3.01 6.78 -20.89
C ALA A 77 -4.32 6.17 -21.43
N GLN A 78 -4.24 5.38 -22.51
CA GLN A 78 -5.40 4.74 -23.14
C GLN A 78 -5.77 3.37 -22.53
N SER A 79 -4.94 2.84 -21.62
CA SER A 79 -5.26 1.58 -20.97
C SER A 79 -6.44 1.71 -20.00
N PRO A 80 -7.29 0.67 -19.87
CA PRO A 80 -8.27 0.61 -18.80
C PRO A 80 -7.60 0.77 -17.42
N PRO A 81 -8.35 1.21 -16.39
CA PRO A 81 -7.80 1.29 -15.03
C PRO A 81 -7.36 -0.08 -14.52
N ASP A 82 -6.33 -0.07 -13.69
CA ASP A 82 -5.90 -1.24 -12.95
C ASP A 82 -7.01 -1.77 -12.03
N LEU A 83 -6.91 -3.05 -11.72
CA LEU A 83 -7.85 -3.66 -10.79
C LEU A 83 -7.68 -3.14 -9.36
N ARG A 84 -6.44 -2.82 -8.95
CA ARG A 84 -6.15 -2.35 -7.59
C ARG A 84 -6.15 -0.84 -7.51
N ILE A 85 -7.17 -0.34 -6.81
CA ILE A 85 -7.39 1.08 -6.56
C ILE A 85 -7.27 1.34 -5.07
N SER A 86 -6.69 2.47 -4.71
CA SER A 86 -6.65 2.98 -3.35
C SER A 86 -7.35 4.32 -3.24
N ALA A 87 -8.10 4.51 -2.16
CA ALA A 87 -8.64 5.80 -1.77
C ALA A 87 -7.58 6.54 -0.93
N ILE A 88 -6.91 7.49 -1.53
CA ILE A 88 -5.82 8.26 -0.91
C ILE A 88 -6.39 9.46 -0.19
N GLY A 89 -6.32 9.47 1.14
CA GLY A 89 -6.80 10.59 1.97
C GLY A 89 -5.86 11.80 1.95
N CYS A 90 -6.37 12.94 2.39
CA CYS A 90 -5.67 14.23 2.35
C CYS A 90 -4.28 14.20 3.01
N THR A 91 -4.12 13.51 4.15
CA THR A 91 -2.83 13.37 4.83
C THR A 91 -1.80 12.63 3.98
N SER A 92 -2.23 11.54 3.33
CA SER A 92 -1.37 10.77 2.42
C SER A 92 -0.98 11.57 1.18
N VAL A 93 -1.90 12.39 0.65
CA VAL A 93 -1.61 13.36 -0.40
C VAL A 93 -0.57 14.38 0.06
N GLY A 94 -0.66 14.83 1.33
CA GLY A 94 0.33 15.71 1.96
C GLY A 94 1.73 15.12 1.92
N LEU A 95 1.90 13.88 2.36
CA LEU A 95 3.18 13.16 2.29
C LEU A 95 3.69 13.04 0.84
N LEU A 96 2.83 12.64 -0.10
CA LEU A 96 3.22 12.53 -1.52
C LEU A 96 3.63 13.87 -2.13
N LYS A 97 3.03 14.99 -1.68
CA LYS A 97 3.44 16.35 -2.05
C LYS A 97 4.81 16.70 -1.49
N GLN A 98 5.07 16.41 -0.21
CA GLN A 98 6.37 16.62 0.44
C GLN A 98 7.47 15.83 -0.26
N LEU A 99 7.20 14.58 -0.64
CA LEU A 99 8.12 13.73 -1.40
C LEU A 99 8.27 14.17 -2.88
N GLY A 100 7.46 15.14 -3.36
CA GLY A 100 7.50 15.63 -4.73
C GLY A 100 6.89 14.68 -5.77
N ALA A 101 6.18 13.63 -5.34
CA ALA A 101 5.60 12.61 -6.23
C ALA A 101 4.17 12.95 -6.69
N TRP A 102 3.45 13.84 -5.97
CA TRP A 102 2.03 14.08 -6.24
C TRP A 102 1.74 14.68 -7.62
N GLN A 103 2.61 15.55 -8.15
CA GLN A 103 2.42 16.12 -9.47
C GLN A 103 2.48 15.08 -10.59
N ALA A 104 3.32 14.05 -10.43
CA ALA A 104 3.36 12.94 -11.38
C ALA A 104 2.08 12.09 -11.31
N VAL A 105 1.48 11.91 -10.13
CA VAL A 105 0.15 11.26 -10.01
C VAL A 105 -0.91 12.04 -10.78
N LEU A 106 -0.97 13.36 -10.58
CA LEU A 106 -1.92 14.24 -11.29
C LEU A 106 -1.69 14.22 -12.81
N ALA A 107 -0.44 14.19 -13.26
CA ALA A 107 -0.09 14.15 -14.68
C ALA A 107 -0.46 12.83 -15.37
N MET A 108 -0.50 11.72 -14.61
CA MET A 108 -0.99 10.46 -15.13
C MET A 108 -2.51 10.42 -15.09
N ARG A 109 -3.10 10.02 -13.98
CA ARG A 109 -4.55 10.11 -13.74
C ARG A 109 -4.93 9.79 -12.30
N CYS A 110 -5.94 10.49 -11.80
CA CYS A 110 -6.61 10.19 -10.53
C CYS A 110 -8.02 10.80 -10.55
N ALA A 111 -8.87 10.40 -9.63
CA ALA A 111 -10.23 10.94 -9.53
C ALA A 111 -10.48 11.48 -8.11
N PRO A 112 -10.75 12.77 -7.93
CA PRO A 112 -11.13 13.31 -6.63
C PRO A 112 -12.51 12.79 -6.21
N TYR A 113 -12.68 12.50 -4.91
CA TYR A 113 -14.00 12.25 -4.34
C TYR A 113 -14.29 13.25 -3.21
N ARG A 114 -15.49 13.82 -3.25
CA ARG A 114 -15.93 14.87 -2.32
C ARG A 114 -16.92 14.37 -1.29
N ARG A 115 -17.60 13.26 -1.59
CA ARG A 115 -18.59 12.67 -0.69
C ARG A 115 -18.34 11.18 -0.50
N LEU A 116 -18.59 10.74 0.74
CA LEU A 116 -18.59 9.34 1.11
C LEU A 116 -19.94 9.02 1.75
N GLU A 117 -20.63 8.01 1.24
CA GLU A 117 -21.91 7.57 1.75
C GLU A 117 -21.85 6.12 2.21
N THR A 118 -22.45 5.82 3.36
CA THR A 118 -22.54 4.45 3.86
C THR A 118 -23.91 4.18 4.48
N TRP A 119 -24.48 3.00 4.24
CA TRP A 119 -25.77 2.62 4.76
C TRP A 119 -25.99 1.10 4.74
N GLU A 120 -26.97 0.64 5.48
CA GLU A 120 -27.58 -0.69 5.35
C GLU A 120 -29.00 -0.53 4.80
N TRP A 121 -29.87 0.18 5.52
CA TRP A 121 -31.19 0.59 5.04
C TRP A 121 -31.12 1.96 4.38
N GLU A 122 -31.93 2.19 3.35
CA GLU A 122 -31.95 3.50 2.68
C GLU A 122 -32.22 4.67 3.64
N SER A 123 -33.04 4.43 4.68
CA SER A 123 -33.35 5.42 5.73
C SER A 123 -32.18 5.67 6.71
N SER A 124 -31.19 4.80 6.77
CA SER A 124 -30.05 4.89 7.70
C SER A 124 -28.77 5.41 7.04
N ARG A 125 -28.87 6.08 5.89
CA ARG A 125 -27.74 6.60 5.14
C ARG A 125 -26.97 7.67 5.94
N VAL A 126 -25.68 7.47 6.07
CA VAL A 126 -24.73 8.44 6.60
C VAL A 126 -23.90 8.99 5.44
N ALA A 127 -23.90 10.29 5.29
CA ALA A 127 -23.14 10.98 4.26
C ALA A 127 -22.10 11.88 4.91
N PHE A 128 -20.89 11.84 4.40
CA PHE A 128 -19.79 12.73 4.75
C PHE A 128 -19.45 13.57 3.52
N ASP A 129 -19.30 14.87 3.71
CA ASP A 129 -19.02 15.82 2.64
C ASP A 129 -17.75 16.63 2.98
N ALA A 130 -16.87 16.81 1.99
CA ALA A 130 -15.65 17.59 2.13
C ALA A 130 -15.94 19.03 2.56
N ALA A 131 -17.01 19.62 2.04
CA ALA A 131 -17.40 20.98 2.36
C ALA A 131 -17.72 21.16 3.85
N SER A 132 -18.21 20.13 4.57
CA SER A 132 -18.47 20.18 6.00
C SER A 132 -17.16 20.33 6.82
N LEU A 133 -16.02 19.98 6.25
CA LEU A 133 -14.70 20.13 6.83
C LEU A 133 -13.92 21.33 6.28
N GLY A 134 -14.50 22.10 5.36
CA GLY A 134 -13.80 23.18 4.65
C GLY A 134 -12.75 22.67 3.68
N LEU A 135 -12.86 21.42 3.19
CA LEU A 135 -11.91 20.79 2.27
C LEU A 135 -12.46 20.80 0.84
N PRO A 136 -11.61 20.90 -0.17
CA PRO A 136 -12.02 20.79 -1.58
C PRO A 136 -12.44 19.37 -1.96
N GLU A 137 -11.79 18.35 -1.36
CA GLU A 137 -12.07 16.93 -1.53
C GLU A 137 -11.74 16.14 -0.25
N LEU A 138 -12.32 14.96 -0.08
CA LEU A 138 -11.96 14.01 0.99
C LEU A 138 -10.70 13.21 0.63
N GLY A 139 -10.39 13.12 -0.65
CA GLY A 139 -9.23 12.41 -1.17
C GLY A 139 -9.37 12.07 -2.65
N PHE A 140 -8.56 11.13 -3.10
CA PHE A 140 -8.47 10.73 -4.50
C PHE A 140 -8.50 9.21 -4.64
N MET A 141 -9.23 8.72 -5.63
CA MET A 141 -9.12 7.35 -6.10
C MET A 141 -7.95 7.26 -7.08
N VAL A 142 -6.98 6.43 -6.76
CA VAL A 142 -5.75 6.29 -7.55
C VAL A 142 -5.41 4.83 -7.73
N GLU A 143 -4.99 4.47 -8.92
CA GLU A 143 -4.44 3.14 -9.21
C GLU A 143 -3.12 2.94 -8.45
N ASN A 144 -2.95 1.77 -7.83
CA ASN A 144 -1.76 1.50 -7.02
C ASN A 144 -0.47 1.62 -7.84
N ARG A 145 -0.51 1.20 -9.11
CA ARG A 145 0.61 1.33 -10.06
C ARG A 145 1.01 2.78 -10.30
N ILE A 146 0.03 3.69 -10.42
CA ILE A 146 0.30 5.12 -10.63
C ILE A 146 1.03 5.72 -9.43
N LEU A 147 0.62 5.38 -8.21
CA LEU A 147 1.32 5.81 -7.00
C LEU A 147 2.76 5.29 -6.96
N GLN A 148 2.96 4.03 -7.31
CA GLN A 148 4.29 3.43 -7.36
C GLN A 148 5.16 4.09 -8.43
N LEU A 149 4.65 4.25 -9.66
CA LEU A 149 5.38 4.90 -10.76
C LEU A 149 5.77 6.34 -10.42
N ALA A 150 4.86 7.13 -9.85
CA ALA A 150 5.13 8.50 -9.47
C ALA A 150 6.27 8.60 -8.43
N LEU A 151 6.31 7.68 -7.47
CA LEU A 151 7.40 7.58 -6.51
C LEU A 151 8.71 7.13 -7.18
N TRP A 152 8.67 6.12 -8.04
CA TRP A 152 9.84 5.61 -8.76
C TRP A 152 10.50 6.66 -9.63
N GLN A 153 9.73 7.48 -10.35
CA GLN A 153 10.26 8.61 -11.12
C GLN A 153 11.05 9.60 -10.26
N ARG A 154 10.70 9.73 -8.98
CA ARG A 154 11.45 10.57 -8.04
C ARG A 154 12.68 9.88 -7.47
N LEU A 155 12.62 8.55 -7.24
CA LEU A 155 13.76 7.75 -6.78
C LEU A 155 14.94 7.83 -7.75
N GLU A 156 14.68 7.76 -9.06
CA GLU A 156 15.70 7.85 -10.12
C GLU A 156 16.48 9.18 -10.11
N GLN A 157 15.93 10.22 -9.48
CA GLN A 157 16.54 11.54 -9.37
C GLN A 157 17.38 11.72 -8.09
N CYS A 158 17.44 10.71 -7.21
CA CYS A 158 18.16 10.77 -5.95
C CYS A 158 19.58 10.18 -6.11
N PRO A 159 20.65 10.98 -6.05
CA PRO A 159 22.02 10.50 -6.30
C PRO A 159 22.56 9.60 -5.18
N ASN A 160 21.98 9.68 -3.97
CA ASN A 160 22.35 8.88 -2.80
C ASN A 160 21.45 7.65 -2.61
N LEU A 161 20.65 7.27 -3.64
CA LEU A 161 19.80 6.10 -3.63
C LEU A 161 20.23 5.11 -4.71
N ALA A 162 20.47 3.87 -4.31
CA ALA A 162 20.69 2.74 -5.22
C ALA A 162 19.39 1.94 -5.38
N LEU A 163 18.83 1.92 -6.59
CA LEU A 163 17.70 1.08 -6.93
C LEU A 163 18.18 -0.28 -7.42
N CYS A 164 17.96 -1.33 -6.62
CA CYS A 164 18.29 -2.71 -6.93
C CYS A 164 17.02 -3.44 -7.39
N CYS A 165 16.82 -3.52 -8.72
CA CYS A 165 15.69 -4.19 -9.35
C CYS A 165 16.12 -4.78 -10.70
N PRO A 166 15.89 -6.10 -10.96
CA PRO A 166 15.28 -7.08 -10.05
C PRO A 166 16.25 -7.54 -8.95
N ALA A 167 15.77 -7.61 -7.70
CA ALA A 167 16.52 -8.16 -6.57
C ALA A 167 15.58 -8.80 -5.54
N ARG A 168 15.99 -9.92 -4.96
CA ARG A 168 15.25 -10.62 -3.91
C ARG A 168 16.13 -10.86 -2.71
N LEU A 169 15.60 -10.57 -1.53
CA LEU A 169 16.25 -10.88 -0.27
C LEU A 169 16.23 -12.40 -0.05
N GLN A 170 17.37 -13.01 0.20
CA GLN A 170 17.47 -14.43 0.54
C GLN A 170 17.73 -14.67 2.01
N SER A 171 18.65 -13.90 2.60
CA SER A 171 18.94 -14.01 4.02
C SER A 171 19.13 -12.64 4.65
N LEU A 172 18.88 -12.56 5.94
CA LEU A 172 19.00 -11.38 6.75
C LEU A 172 19.66 -11.78 8.07
N GLN A 173 20.82 -11.22 8.38
CA GLN A 173 21.57 -11.54 9.59
C GLN A 173 22.10 -10.27 10.23
N ARG A 174 22.07 -10.21 11.55
CA ARG A 174 22.69 -9.12 12.29
C ARG A 174 24.15 -9.46 12.61
N VAL A 175 25.04 -8.57 12.18
CA VAL A 175 26.48 -8.69 12.41
C VAL A 175 26.95 -7.42 13.13
N GLY A 176 27.16 -7.52 14.44
CA GLY A 176 27.46 -6.35 15.28
C GLY A 176 26.31 -5.34 15.27
N GLU A 177 26.60 -4.12 14.86
CA GLU A 177 25.60 -3.04 14.79
C GLU A 177 24.89 -2.94 13.44
N HIS A 178 25.26 -3.75 12.46
CA HIS A 178 24.72 -3.72 11.10
C HIS A 178 23.90 -4.96 10.78
N TRP A 179 23.01 -4.84 9.83
CA TRP A 179 22.34 -5.93 9.18
C TRP A 179 23.05 -6.26 7.87
N GLN A 180 23.28 -7.54 7.64
CA GLN A 180 23.79 -8.08 6.40
C GLN A 180 22.64 -8.74 5.63
N LEU A 181 22.41 -8.27 4.40
CA LEU A 181 21.38 -8.74 3.50
C LEU A 181 22.05 -9.47 2.34
N THR A 182 21.77 -10.75 2.18
CA THR A 182 22.20 -11.52 1.00
C THR A 182 21.07 -11.54 -0.01
N LEU A 183 21.37 -11.19 -1.26
CA LEU A 183 20.43 -11.17 -2.38
C LEU A 183 20.54 -12.44 -3.22
N ASP A 184 19.58 -12.67 -4.11
CA ASP A 184 19.70 -13.62 -5.19
C ASP A 184 20.96 -13.26 -6.03
N GLY A 185 21.78 -14.26 -6.36
CA GLY A 185 23.08 -14.02 -7.02
C GLY A 185 24.27 -13.78 -6.07
N ALA A 186 24.10 -14.00 -4.76
CA ALA A 186 25.11 -13.90 -3.71
C ALA A 186 25.73 -12.50 -3.48
N GLU A 187 25.12 -11.43 -4.03
CA GLU A 187 25.48 -10.06 -3.66
C GLU A 187 25.07 -9.80 -2.21
N THR A 188 25.93 -9.10 -1.47
CA THR A 188 25.70 -8.79 -0.05
C THR A 188 25.72 -7.29 0.18
N LEU A 189 24.71 -6.79 0.87
CA LEU A 189 24.58 -5.41 1.32
C LEU A 189 24.68 -5.35 2.84
N GLU A 190 25.23 -4.25 3.36
CA GLU A 190 25.23 -3.93 4.79
C GLU A 190 24.45 -2.65 5.06
N ALA A 191 23.68 -2.63 6.13
CA ALA A 191 22.91 -1.46 6.53
C ALA A 191 22.84 -1.30 8.06
N ARG A 192 22.85 -0.05 8.54
CA ARG A 192 22.53 0.26 9.94
C ARG A 192 21.04 0.08 10.22
N LEU A 193 20.19 0.40 9.23
CA LEU A 193 18.73 0.24 9.32
C LEU A 193 18.21 -0.59 8.14
N VAL A 194 17.40 -1.58 8.43
CA VAL A 194 16.58 -2.29 7.45
C VAL A 194 15.11 -1.88 7.62
N VAL A 195 14.49 -1.40 6.55
CA VAL A 195 13.05 -1.11 6.52
C VAL A 195 12.34 -2.19 5.74
N GLY A 196 11.56 -3.03 6.42
CA GLY A 196 10.72 -4.05 5.78
C GLY A 196 9.41 -3.44 5.30
N ALA A 197 9.26 -3.30 3.98
CA ALA A 197 8.08 -2.78 3.28
C ALA A 197 7.57 -3.75 2.20
N ASP A 198 7.87 -5.03 2.35
CA ASP A 198 7.70 -6.13 1.40
C ASP A 198 6.33 -6.83 1.52
N GLY A 199 5.34 -6.11 2.05
CA GLY A 199 3.93 -6.49 2.01
C GLY A 199 3.52 -7.56 3.02
N ALA A 200 2.29 -8.05 2.88
CA ALA A 200 1.64 -8.94 3.84
C ALA A 200 2.39 -10.27 4.08
N GLN A 201 3.17 -10.74 3.12
CA GLN A 201 3.99 -11.95 3.20
C GLN A 201 5.45 -11.63 3.53
N SER A 202 5.72 -10.52 4.18
CA SER A 202 7.05 -9.97 4.42
C SER A 202 8.10 -11.01 4.75
N GLN A 203 9.13 -11.06 3.91
CA GLN A 203 10.31 -11.89 4.07
C GLN A 203 11.24 -11.31 5.14
N VAL A 204 11.35 -9.97 5.19
CA VAL A 204 12.10 -9.27 6.25
C VAL A 204 11.57 -9.66 7.62
N ARG A 205 10.25 -9.57 7.82
CA ARG A 205 9.60 -9.95 9.08
C ARG A 205 9.90 -11.40 9.45
N ASN A 206 9.77 -12.32 8.49
CA ASN A 206 9.98 -13.75 8.72
C ASN A 206 11.45 -14.07 9.05
N LEU A 207 12.40 -13.53 8.29
CA LEU A 207 13.82 -13.72 8.50
C LEU A 207 14.32 -13.08 9.80
N ALA A 208 13.70 -11.98 10.22
CA ALA A 208 13.96 -11.34 11.51
C ALA A 208 13.32 -12.05 12.72
N GLY A 209 12.60 -13.17 12.50
CA GLY A 209 11.95 -13.94 13.56
C GLY A 209 10.76 -13.24 14.22
N ILE A 210 10.14 -12.26 13.53
CA ILE A 210 9.00 -11.52 14.08
C ILE A 210 7.70 -12.26 13.73
N GLY A 211 7.02 -12.77 14.74
CA GLY A 211 5.71 -13.43 14.62
C GLY A 211 4.58 -12.46 14.28
N THR A 212 3.46 -13.02 13.84
CA THR A 212 2.22 -12.28 13.58
C THR A 212 1.04 -12.86 14.33
N ASN A 213 0.14 -11.99 14.78
CA ASN A 213 -1.19 -12.35 15.26
C ASN A 213 -2.22 -11.99 14.20
N GLY A 214 -3.23 -12.82 13.99
CA GLY A 214 -4.27 -12.52 13.02
C GLY A 214 -5.13 -13.72 12.68
N TRP A 215 -6.06 -13.48 11.75
CA TRP A 215 -6.99 -14.51 11.25
C TRP A 215 -7.40 -14.19 9.81
N GLN A 216 -8.00 -15.18 9.17
CA GLN A 216 -8.71 -14.99 7.91
C GLN A 216 -10.20 -14.75 8.22
N TYR A 217 -10.78 -13.78 7.53
CA TYR A 217 -12.23 -13.57 7.59
C TYR A 217 -12.97 -14.68 6.82
N ARG A 218 -14.24 -14.84 7.12
CA ARG A 218 -15.11 -15.82 6.45
C ARG A 218 -15.50 -15.40 5.03
N GLN A 219 -15.11 -14.20 4.60
CA GLN A 219 -15.44 -13.61 3.31
C GLN A 219 -14.18 -13.44 2.46
N SER A 220 -14.42 -13.36 1.16
CA SER A 220 -13.44 -12.91 0.17
C SER A 220 -13.89 -11.61 -0.46
N CYS A 221 -12.97 -10.85 -0.99
CA CYS A 221 -13.23 -9.63 -1.73
C CYS A 221 -13.02 -9.88 -3.22
N MET A 222 -13.94 -9.38 -4.04
CA MET A 222 -13.80 -9.29 -5.49
C MET A 222 -13.76 -7.82 -5.88
N LEU A 223 -12.74 -7.44 -6.64
CA LEU A 223 -12.62 -6.14 -7.29
C LEU A 223 -13.04 -6.29 -8.74
N ILE A 224 -13.81 -5.34 -9.25
CA ILE A 224 -14.33 -5.37 -10.62
C ILE A 224 -14.15 -3.99 -11.23
N THR A 225 -13.35 -3.89 -12.27
CA THR A 225 -13.19 -2.68 -13.07
C THR A 225 -14.32 -2.60 -14.08
N VAL A 226 -15.10 -1.53 -14.03
CA VAL A 226 -16.28 -1.33 -14.87
C VAL A 226 -16.28 0.04 -15.55
N GLU A 227 -16.92 0.11 -16.70
CA GLU A 227 -17.37 1.34 -17.32
C GLU A 227 -18.86 1.55 -16.99
N THR A 228 -19.22 2.75 -16.51
CA THR A 228 -20.60 3.09 -16.13
C THR A 228 -21.31 3.86 -17.24
N GLY A 229 -22.64 3.87 -17.21
CA GLY A 229 -23.45 4.71 -18.12
C GLY A 229 -23.35 6.20 -17.83
N GLU A 230 -22.99 6.56 -16.61
CA GLU A 230 -22.94 7.94 -16.12
C GLU A 230 -21.55 8.55 -16.31
N PRO A 231 -21.44 9.88 -16.45
CA PRO A 231 -20.17 10.58 -16.47
C PRO A 231 -19.45 10.45 -15.11
N GLN A 232 -18.25 11.00 -15.02
CA GLN A 232 -17.43 10.98 -13.81
C GLN A 232 -18.23 11.47 -12.59
N GLN A 233 -18.16 10.66 -11.51
CA GLN A 233 -18.81 10.94 -10.24
C GLN A 233 -17.77 11.31 -9.18
N ASP A 234 -18.17 12.07 -8.18
CA ASP A 234 -17.32 12.47 -7.05
C ASP A 234 -17.81 11.89 -5.70
N VAL A 235 -18.70 10.92 -5.75
CA VAL A 235 -19.27 10.25 -4.58
C VAL A 235 -18.81 8.80 -4.55
N THR A 236 -18.06 8.44 -3.52
CA THR A 236 -17.84 7.03 -3.19
C THR A 236 -18.92 6.57 -2.23
N TRP A 237 -19.41 5.34 -2.40
CA TRP A 237 -20.43 4.82 -1.52
C TRP A 237 -20.23 3.34 -1.20
N GLN A 238 -20.76 2.95 -0.04
CA GLN A 238 -20.71 1.58 0.44
C GLN A 238 -22.03 1.21 1.09
N ARG A 239 -22.65 0.13 0.63
CA ARG A 239 -23.84 -0.46 1.25
C ARG A 239 -23.46 -1.75 1.96
N PHE A 240 -23.91 -1.88 3.21
CA PHE A 240 -23.73 -3.09 3.98
C PHE A 240 -24.82 -4.11 3.68
N PHE A 241 -24.39 -5.36 3.52
CA PHE A 241 -25.23 -6.54 3.41
C PHE A 241 -24.73 -7.59 4.39
N PRO A 242 -25.58 -8.53 4.80
CA PRO A 242 -25.14 -9.61 5.68
C PRO A 242 -24.00 -10.47 5.12
N SER A 243 -23.93 -10.61 3.78
CA SER A 243 -22.83 -11.29 3.08
C SER A 243 -21.55 -10.44 3.00
N GLY A 244 -21.62 -9.15 3.36
CA GLY A 244 -20.53 -8.19 3.33
C GLY A 244 -20.85 -6.93 2.53
N PRO A 245 -20.03 -5.91 2.62
CA PRO A 245 -20.25 -4.66 1.93
C PRO A 245 -20.10 -4.78 0.42
N ARG A 246 -20.84 -3.92 -0.29
CA ARG A 246 -20.65 -3.63 -1.70
C ARG A 246 -20.37 -2.15 -1.84
N ALA A 247 -19.25 -1.82 -2.49
CA ALA A 247 -18.80 -0.43 -2.62
C ALA A 247 -18.59 -0.04 -4.08
N PHE A 248 -18.71 1.25 -4.30
CA PHE A 248 -18.44 1.93 -5.56
C PHE A 248 -17.34 2.96 -5.35
N LEU A 249 -16.28 2.86 -6.12
CA LEU A 249 -15.16 3.78 -6.13
C LEU A 249 -15.12 4.47 -7.49
N PRO A 250 -15.49 5.75 -7.58
CA PRO A 250 -15.47 6.49 -8.85
C PRO A 250 -14.03 6.68 -9.32
N LEU A 251 -13.80 6.47 -10.60
CA LEU A 251 -12.52 6.75 -11.26
C LEU A 251 -12.70 7.89 -12.27
N TYR A 252 -11.71 8.13 -13.10
CA TYR A 252 -11.79 9.14 -14.15
C TYR A 252 -12.82 8.74 -15.22
N ASP A 253 -13.35 9.73 -15.93
CA ASP A 253 -14.35 9.59 -16.99
C ASP A 253 -15.56 8.76 -16.53
N ARG A 254 -15.84 7.65 -17.21
CA ARG A 254 -16.93 6.73 -16.90
C ARG A 254 -16.47 5.49 -16.14
N TRP A 255 -15.21 5.43 -15.75
CA TRP A 255 -14.64 4.28 -15.06
C TRP A 255 -14.99 4.26 -13.58
N ALA A 256 -15.15 3.06 -13.06
CA ALA A 256 -15.30 2.82 -11.64
C ALA A 256 -14.70 1.46 -11.24
N SER A 257 -14.38 1.34 -9.96
CA SER A 257 -14.06 0.05 -9.34
C SER A 257 -15.19 -0.34 -8.40
N LEU A 258 -15.74 -1.52 -8.59
CA LEU A 258 -16.70 -2.12 -7.68
C LEU A 258 -15.97 -3.05 -6.74
N VAL A 259 -16.38 -3.00 -5.46
CA VAL A 259 -15.87 -3.88 -4.42
C VAL A 259 -17.01 -4.74 -3.92
N TRP A 260 -16.89 -6.06 -4.05
CA TRP A 260 -17.91 -7.02 -3.66
C TRP A 260 -17.35 -8.01 -2.63
N TYR A 261 -17.87 -7.95 -1.41
CA TYR A 261 -17.56 -8.94 -0.38
C TYR A 261 -18.66 -10.00 -0.35
N ASP A 262 -18.26 -11.26 -0.32
CA ASP A 262 -19.18 -12.38 -0.16
C ASP A 262 -18.42 -13.63 0.33
N SER A 263 -19.13 -14.75 0.51
CA SER A 263 -18.51 -16.03 0.82
C SER A 263 -17.46 -16.43 -0.23
N PRO A 264 -16.39 -17.13 0.14
CA PRO A 264 -15.37 -17.56 -0.82
C PRO A 264 -15.95 -18.41 -1.96
N GLN A 265 -17.00 -19.18 -1.69
CA GLN A 265 -17.70 -19.97 -2.71
C GLN A 265 -18.40 -19.07 -3.72
N ARG A 266 -19.15 -18.07 -3.24
CA ARG A 266 -19.86 -17.12 -4.10
C ARG A 266 -18.90 -16.30 -4.95
N ILE A 267 -17.81 -15.82 -4.37
CA ILE A 267 -16.79 -15.06 -5.09
C ILE A 267 -16.13 -15.90 -6.20
N ARG A 268 -15.80 -17.17 -5.93
CA ARG A 268 -15.29 -18.07 -7.00
C ARG A 268 -16.31 -18.27 -8.13
N GLN A 269 -17.60 -18.41 -7.79
CA GLN A 269 -18.65 -18.51 -8.83
C GLN A 269 -18.71 -17.25 -9.70
N LEU A 270 -18.76 -16.06 -9.07
CA LEU A 270 -18.76 -14.78 -9.78
C LEU A 270 -17.56 -14.60 -10.68
N GLN A 271 -16.38 -14.95 -10.19
CA GLN A 271 -15.13 -14.81 -10.96
C GLN A 271 -15.04 -15.75 -12.16
N ALA A 272 -15.74 -16.89 -12.13
CA ALA A 272 -15.80 -17.83 -13.22
C ALA A 272 -16.85 -17.45 -14.28
N MET A 273 -17.68 -16.44 -14.06
CA MET A 273 -18.74 -16.04 -14.97
C MET A 273 -18.20 -15.25 -16.16
N PRO A 274 -18.78 -15.44 -17.37
CA PRO A 274 -18.55 -14.53 -18.48
C PRO A 274 -18.99 -13.10 -18.14
N PRO A 275 -18.36 -12.05 -18.72
CA PRO A 275 -18.68 -10.66 -18.41
C PRO A 275 -20.18 -10.32 -18.43
N ALA A 276 -20.90 -10.72 -19.47
CA ALA A 276 -22.34 -10.46 -19.60
C ALA A 276 -23.20 -11.12 -18.49
N GLN A 277 -22.74 -12.23 -17.93
CA GLN A 277 -23.42 -12.86 -16.79
C GLN A 277 -23.08 -12.12 -15.50
N LEU A 278 -21.82 -11.74 -15.31
CA LEU A 278 -21.38 -10.96 -14.15
C LEU A 278 -22.08 -9.59 -14.10
N GLU A 279 -22.28 -8.93 -15.24
CA GLU A 279 -23.05 -7.67 -15.34
C GLU A 279 -24.50 -7.83 -14.84
N ARG A 280 -25.17 -8.94 -15.15
CA ARG A 280 -26.51 -9.25 -14.63
C ARG A 280 -26.51 -9.46 -13.12
N GLU A 281 -25.51 -10.17 -12.61
CA GLU A 281 -25.34 -10.36 -11.16
C GLU A 281 -25.05 -9.04 -10.44
N ILE A 282 -24.24 -8.17 -11.04
CA ILE A 282 -23.99 -6.81 -10.51
C ILE A 282 -25.30 -6.01 -10.47
N ALA A 283 -26.07 -6.00 -11.56
CA ALA A 283 -27.33 -5.28 -11.62
C ALA A 283 -28.35 -5.76 -10.57
N ALA A 284 -28.37 -7.07 -10.25
CA ALA A 284 -29.23 -7.64 -9.23
C ALA A 284 -28.73 -7.39 -7.79
N ALA A 285 -27.42 -7.31 -7.60
CA ALA A 285 -26.80 -7.29 -6.28
C ALA A 285 -26.48 -5.89 -5.75
N PHE A 286 -26.13 -4.95 -6.63
CA PHE A 286 -25.79 -3.59 -6.26
C PHE A 286 -27.01 -2.68 -6.19
N PRO A 287 -26.94 -1.56 -5.43
CA PRO A 287 -28.02 -0.56 -5.42
C PRO A 287 -28.38 -0.07 -6.84
N ALA A 288 -29.65 0.16 -7.10
CA ALA A 288 -30.15 0.60 -8.42
C ALA A 288 -29.49 1.88 -8.94
N ARG A 289 -28.96 2.73 -8.04
CA ARG A 289 -28.21 3.95 -8.38
C ARG A 289 -26.93 3.68 -9.20
N LEU A 290 -26.40 2.45 -9.19
CA LEU A 290 -25.25 2.09 -10.01
C LEU A 290 -25.54 2.16 -11.50
N GLY A 291 -26.78 1.88 -11.89
CA GLY A 291 -27.18 1.81 -13.29
C GLY A 291 -26.57 0.61 -14.03
N ARG A 292 -26.49 0.72 -15.35
CA ARG A 292 -25.83 -0.29 -16.18
C ARG A 292 -24.34 -0.13 -16.15
N VAL A 293 -23.63 -1.26 -16.12
CA VAL A 293 -22.17 -1.30 -16.16
C VAL A 293 -21.71 -2.28 -17.24
N LYS A 294 -20.52 -2.04 -17.77
CA LYS A 294 -19.77 -2.95 -18.65
C LYS A 294 -18.52 -3.41 -17.90
N VAL A 295 -18.37 -4.72 -17.72
CA VAL A 295 -17.23 -5.33 -17.01
C VAL A 295 -16.03 -5.42 -17.93
N HIS A 296 -14.86 -4.96 -17.47
CA HIS A 296 -13.58 -5.04 -18.17
C HIS A 296 -12.60 -6.00 -17.52
N ALA A 297 -12.50 -5.98 -16.20
CA ALA A 297 -11.60 -6.85 -15.45
C ALA A 297 -12.21 -7.21 -14.09
N ALA A 298 -11.86 -8.38 -13.59
CA ALA A 298 -12.27 -8.81 -12.26
C ALA A 298 -11.18 -9.69 -11.63
N GLY A 299 -11.02 -9.57 -10.31
CA GLY A 299 -10.08 -10.38 -9.55
C GLY A 299 -10.48 -10.46 -8.09
N SER A 300 -10.09 -11.52 -7.41
CA SER A 300 -10.48 -11.74 -6.02
C SER A 300 -9.30 -12.12 -5.13
N PHE A 301 -9.46 -11.87 -3.85
CA PHE A 301 -8.49 -12.27 -2.83
C PHE A 301 -9.21 -12.57 -1.50
N PRO A 302 -8.63 -13.47 -0.68
CA PRO A 302 -9.13 -13.73 0.65
C PRO A 302 -8.87 -12.53 1.55
N LEU A 303 -9.80 -12.24 2.44
CA LEU A 303 -9.64 -11.19 3.45
C LEU A 303 -8.88 -11.76 4.64
N ALA A 304 -7.83 -11.08 5.07
CA ALA A 304 -7.03 -11.43 6.21
C ALA A 304 -6.69 -10.20 7.05
N ARG A 305 -6.66 -10.39 8.35
CA ARG A 305 -6.04 -9.48 9.29
C ARG A 305 -4.74 -10.09 9.78
N ARG A 306 -3.67 -9.30 9.75
CA ARG A 306 -2.39 -9.67 10.37
C ARG A 306 -1.83 -8.47 11.09
N HIS A 307 -1.16 -8.72 12.20
CA HIS A 307 -0.48 -7.70 12.98
C HIS A 307 0.82 -8.27 13.50
N ALA A 308 1.95 -7.66 13.18
CA ALA A 308 3.25 -8.07 13.67
C ALA A 308 3.32 -7.93 15.19
N GLN A 309 3.88 -8.89 15.87
CA GLN A 309 4.05 -8.86 17.33
C GLN A 309 4.97 -7.71 17.76
N ARG A 310 5.95 -7.40 16.92
CA ARG A 310 6.84 -6.25 17.04
C ARG A 310 6.95 -5.55 15.69
N TYR A 311 7.09 -4.22 15.70
CA TYR A 311 7.35 -3.44 14.48
C TYR A 311 8.84 -3.19 14.32
N VAL A 312 9.62 -3.31 15.40
CA VAL A 312 11.03 -2.96 15.40
C VAL A 312 11.89 -4.00 16.12
N LEU A 313 13.12 -4.07 15.70
CA LEU A 313 14.27 -4.65 16.38
C LEU A 313 15.43 -3.64 16.30
N PRO A 314 16.55 -3.83 17.02
CA PRO A 314 17.71 -2.96 16.85
C PRO A 314 18.12 -2.89 15.36
N GLY A 315 18.10 -1.69 14.77
CA GLY A 315 18.41 -1.47 13.36
C GLY A 315 17.40 -2.05 12.35
N LEU A 316 16.15 -2.35 12.75
CA LEU A 316 15.12 -2.85 11.84
C LEU A 316 13.75 -2.26 12.18
N ALA A 317 13.02 -1.82 11.15
CA ALA A 317 11.63 -1.35 11.27
C ALA A 317 10.76 -1.95 10.18
N LEU A 318 9.52 -2.31 10.52
CA LEU A 318 8.48 -2.75 9.58
C LEU A 318 7.49 -1.62 9.33
N VAL A 319 7.05 -1.44 8.09
CA VAL A 319 6.05 -0.44 7.68
C VAL A 319 4.98 -1.07 6.78
N GLY A 320 3.79 -0.49 6.78
CA GLY A 320 2.67 -0.94 5.95
C GLY A 320 2.27 -2.39 6.20
N ASP A 321 1.93 -3.11 5.14
CA ASP A 321 1.44 -4.49 5.23
C ASP A 321 2.45 -5.49 5.83
N ALA A 322 3.75 -5.16 5.82
CA ALA A 322 4.77 -5.94 6.52
C ALA A 322 4.57 -5.90 8.04
N ALA A 323 4.11 -4.78 8.57
CA ALA A 323 3.79 -4.61 9.99
C ALA A 323 2.33 -4.97 10.32
N HIS A 324 1.38 -4.59 9.45
CA HIS A 324 -0.06 -4.77 9.70
C HIS A 324 -0.86 -4.86 8.39
N THR A 325 -1.49 -5.98 8.17
CA THR A 325 -2.47 -6.15 7.10
C THR A 325 -3.86 -5.95 7.67
N ILE A 326 -4.63 -5.05 7.10
CA ILE A 326 -6.00 -4.75 7.54
C ILE A 326 -7.02 -5.27 6.54
N ASN A 327 -8.28 -5.39 6.98
CA ASN A 327 -9.40 -5.55 6.07
C ASN A 327 -9.52 -4.28 5.22
N PRO A 328 -9.45 -4.36 3.86
CA PRO A 328 -9.42 -3.18 2.99
C PRO A 328 -10.78 -2.48 2.85
N LEU A 329 -11.57 -2.38 3.94
CA LEU A 329 -12.78 -1.57 3.96
C LEU A 329 -12.46 -0.15 3.51
N ALA A 330 -13.07 0.29 2.43
CA ALA A 330 -12.87 1.61 1.83
C ALA A 330 -11.44 1.95 1.36
N GLY A 331 -10.60 0.96 1.04
CA GLY A 331 -9.27 1.19 0.43
C GLY A 331 -8.24 1.88 1.33
N GLN A 332 -8.34 1.74 2.66
CA GLN A 332 -7.52 2.48 3.65
C GLN A 332 -6.12 1.89 3.90
N GLY A 333 -5.79 0.70 3.39
CA GLY A 333 -4.54 0.01 3.74
C GLY A 333 -3.28 0.84 3.48
N VAL A 334 -3.16 1.43 2.31
CA VAL A 334 -1.99 2.22 1.93
C VAL A 334 -1.85 3.51 2.75
N ASN A 335 -2.96 4.12 3.19
CA ASN A 335 -2.91 5.33 4.03
C ASN A 335 -2.26 5.06 5.38
N LEU A 336 -2.53 3.91 5.99
CA LEU A 336 -1.85 3.52 7.23
C LEU A 336 -0.35 3.30 7.01
N GLY A 337 0.03 2.68 5.88
CA GLY A 337 1.42 2.53 5.49
C GLY A 337 2.14 3.88 5.28
N TYR A 338 1.49 4.85 4.67
CA TYR A 338 2.05 6.21 4.53
C TYR A 338 2.17 6.95 5.86
N ARG A 339 1.22 6.75 6.80
CA ARG A 339 1.37 7.26 8.17
C ARG A 339 2.54 6.59 8.91
N ASP A 340 2.82 5.32 8.64
CA ASP A 340 3.99 4.65 9.22
C ASP A 340 5.28 5.28 8.66
N VAL A 341 5.34 5.51 7.35
CA VAL A 341 6.48 6.16 6.69
C VAL A 341 6.71 7.56 7.26
N ASP A 342 5.68 8.39 7.32
CA ASP A 342 5.77 9.74 7.87
C ASP A 342 6.28 9.73 9.32
N ALA A 343 5.72 8.87 10.16
CA ALA A 343 6.13 8.75 11.57
C ALA A 343 7.58 8.25 11.71
N LEU A 344 8.02 7.32 10.85
CA LEU A 344 9.38 6.81 10.87
C LEU A 344 10.38 7.88 10.41
N LEU A 345 10.10 8.57 9.29
CA LEU A 345 10.97 9.62 8.76
C LEU A 345 11.15 10.77 9.75
N ASN A 346 10.07 11.26 10.33
CA ASN A 346 10.11 12.33 11.32
C ASN A 346 10.95 11.91 12.54
N LEU A 347 10.70 10.70 13.08
CA LEU A 347 11.46 10.20 14.22
C LEU A 347 12.96 10.08 13.94
N LEU A 348 13.33 9.50 12.78
CA LEU A 348 14.74 9.32 12.43
C LEU A 348 15.44 10.66 12.24
N SER A 349 14.77 11.64 11.62
CA SER A 349 15.29 12.99 11.45
C SER A 349 15.50 13.70 12.80
N GLU A 350 14.50 13.67 13.68
CA GLU A 350 14.60 14.21 15.03
C GLU A 350 15.75 13.58 15.84
N ALA A 351 15.87 12.25 15.81
CA ALA A 351 16.94 11.54 16.52
C ALA A 351 18.33 11.93 16.01
N ARG A 352 18.47 12.05 14.68
CA ARG A 352 19.74 12.48 14.07
C ARG A 352 20.09 13.92 14.44
N GLU A 353 19.12 14.84 14.43
CA GLU A 353 19.32 16.23 14.84
C GLU A 353 19.72 16.35 16.31
N GLN A 354 19.20 15.48 17.17
CA GLN A 354 19.51 15.40 18.58
C GLN A 354 20.82 14.64 18.88
N GLY A 355 21.52 14.12 17.87
CA GLY A 355 22.74 13.34 18.04
C GLY A 355 22.53 11.96 18.67
N GLU A 356 21.27 11.45 18.66
CA GLU A 356 20.97 10.12 19.13
C GLU A 356 21.41 9.05 18.12
N ASP A 357 21.63 7.81 18.58
CA ASP A 357 21.76 6.67 17.68
C ASP A 357 20.39 6.32 17.11
N TRP A 358 20.08 6.91 15.95
CA TRP A 358 18.81 6.81 15.25
C TRP A 358 18.43 5.37 14.84
N SER A 359 19.40 4.45 14.78
CA SER A 359 19.16 3.03 14.48
C SER A 359 18.99 2.17 15.75
N SER A 360 19.16 2.74 16.92
CA SER A 360 19.03 2.02 18.19
C SER A 360 17.57 1.54 18.44
N GLU A 361 17.43 0.44 19.16
CA GLU A 361 16.11 -0.06 19.56
C GLU A 361 15.33 0.97 20.39
N ALA A 362 16.03 1.73 21.23
CA ALA A 362 15.41 2.74 22.07
C ALA A 362 14.69 3.83 21.25
N VAL A 363 15.34 4.31 20.19
CA VAL A 363 14.75 5.29 19.26
C VAL A 363 13.62 4.64 18.47
N LEU A 364 13.84 3.48 17.83
CA LEU A 364 12.84 2.81 17.02
C LEU A 364 11.61 2.39 17.82
N MET A 365 11.73 2.10 19.10
CA MET A 365 10.60 1.82 19.98
C MET A 365 9.64 3.00 20.13
N ARG A 366 10.09 4.26 19.95
CA ARG A 366 9.20 5.44 19.92
C ARG A 366 8.25 5.37 18.72
N TYR A 367 8.78 4.99 17.54
CA TYR A 367 7.97 4.72 16.34
C TYR A 367 6.95 3.60 16.60
N GLN A 368 7.40 2.46 17.13
CA GLN A 368 6.49 1.33 17.40
C GLN A 368 5.37 1.73 18.37
N ARG A 369 5.66 2.41 19.47
CA ARG A 369 4.65 2.84 20.46
C ARG A 369 3.58 3.72 19.81
N ARG A 370 4.00 4.70 18.99
CA ARG A 370 3.09 5.61 18.30
C ARG A 370 2.23 4.88 17.29
N ARG A 371 2.85 4.10 16.38
CA ARG A 371 2.14 3.49 15.27
C ARG A 371 1.33 2.26 15.62
N ARG A 372 1.89 1.39 16.48
CA ARG A 372 1.23 0.13 16.83
C ARG A 372 -0.10 0.35 17.53
N THR A 373 -0.17 1.31 18.45
CA THR A 373 -1.42 1.65 19.14
C THR A 373 -2.46 2.19 18.18
N ASP A 374 -2.09 3.13 17.31
CA ASP A 374 -2.98 3.73 16.31
C ASP A 374 -3.49 2.67 15.31
N ASN A 375 -2.60 1.83 14.80
CA ASN A 375 -2.95 0.76 13.87
C ASN A 375 -3.86 -0.30 14.51
N LEU A 376 -3.63 -0.66 15.78
CA LEU A 376 -4.51 -1.58 16.52
C LEU A 376 -5.90 -1.00 16.74
N LEU A 377 -6.00 0.28 17.07
CA LEU A 377 -7.27 0.97 17.24
C LEU A 377 -8.06 1.01 15.93
N MET A 378 -7.39 1.35 14.82
CA MET A 378 -8.02 1.36 13.50
C MET A 378 -8.48 -0.05 13.09
N GLN A 379 -7.62 -1.06 13.26
CA GLN A 379 -7.99 -2.45 12.98
C GLN A 379 -9.19 -2.91 13.81
N SER A 380 -9.19 -2.60 15.12
CA SER A 380 -10.29 -2.99 16.02
C SER A 380 -11.59 -2.28 15.65
N GLY A 381 -11.53 -1.02 15.23
CA GLY A 381 -12.67 -0.31 14.68
C GLY A 381 -13.24 -0.98 13.42
N MET A 382 -12.38 -1.36 12.48
CA MET A 382 -12.79 -2.07 11.27
C MET A 382 -13.38 -3.46 11.56
N ASP A 383 -12.80 -4.20 12.53
CA ASP A 383 -13.32 -5.49 12.96
C ASP A 383 -14.69 -5.37 13.64
N LEU A 384 -14.87 -4.32 14.46
CA LEU A 384 -16.17 -4.04 15.07
C LEU A 384 -17.23 -3.74 14.01
N PHE A 385 -16.90 -2.89 13.03
CA PHE A 385 -17.78 -2.63 11.90
C PHE A 385 -18.11 -3.91 11.11
N TYR A 386 -17.05 -4.67 10.77
CA TYR A 386 -17.24 -5.94 10.08
C TYR A 386 -18.19 -6.87 10.86
N THR A 387 -17.96 -7.09 12.14
CA THR A 387 -18.76 -7.98 12.97
C THR A 387 -20.18 -7.45 13.14
N ALA A 388 -20.35 -6.15 13.34
CA ALA A 388 -21.64 -5.51 13.50
C ALA A 388 -22.54 -5.65 12.27
N PHE A 389 -21.95 -5.56 11.05
CA PHE A 389 -22.71 -5.55 9.80
C PHE A 389 -22.75 -6.88 9.04
N SER A 390 -21.96 -7.89 9.45
CA SER A 390 -21.89 -9.21 8.78
C SER A 390 -22.77 -10.26 9.45
N ASN A 391 -24.01 -9.92 9.83
CA ASN A 391 -24.96 -10.85 10.42
C ASN A 391 -26.42 -10.50 10.07
N ASN A 392 -27.31 -11.49 10.22
CA ASN A 392 -28.75 -11.36 9.93
C ASN A 392 -29.63 -11.27 11.19
N LEU A 393 -29.05 -10.97 12.37
CA LEU A 393 -29.82 -10.91 13.61
C LEU A 393 -30.70 -9.65 13.62
N ALA A 394 -32.01 -9.83 13.55
CA ALA A 394 -32.96 -8.72 13.41
C ALA A 394 -32.83 -7.65 14.52
N PRO A 395 -32.65 -7.99 15.83
CA PRO A 395 -32.45 -6.95 16.84
C PRO A 395 -31.17 -6.13 16.63
N LEU A 396 -30.08 -6.77 16.20
CA LEU A 396 -28.82 -6.08 15.90
C LEU A 396 -28.94 -5.23 14.64
N SER A 397 -29.70 -5.70 13.63
CA SER A 397 -29.97 -4.90 12.42
C SER A 397 -30.70 -3.61 12.77
N VAL A 398 -31.74 -3.67 13.59
CA VAL A 398 -32.46 -2.48 14.06
C VAL A 398 -31.51 -1.55 14.84
N ALA A 399 -30.77 -2.10 15.83
CA ALA A 399 -29.87 -1.29 16.66
C ALA A 399 -28.80 -0.56 15.85
N ARG A 400 -28.13 -1.24 14.90
CA ARG A 400 -27.06 -0.63 14.07
C ARG A 400 -27.62 0.40 13.09
N ASN A 401 -28.83 0.20 12.54
CA ASN A 401 -29.45 1.20 11.68
C ASN A 401 -29.91 2.43 12.46
N LEU A 402 -30.43 2.28 13.68
CA LEU A 402 -30.70 3.39 14.58
C LEU A 402 -29.40 4.13 14.95
N ALA A 403 -28.30 3.42 15.20
CA ALA A 403 -27.00 4.02 15.44
C ALA A 403 -26.49 4.83 14.23
N LEU A 404 -26.64 4.32 13.00
CA LEU A 404 -26.32 5.08 11.79
C LEU A 404 -27.19 6.35 11.65
N MET A 405 -28.50 6.25 11.92
CA MET A 405 -29.39 7.43 11.91
C MET A 405 -28.98 8.47 12.95
N ALA A 406 -28.59 8.03 14.13
CA ALA A 406 -28.06 8.91 15.19
C ALA A 406 -26.72 9.53 14.76
N ALA A 407 -25.80 8.75 14.18
CA ALA A 407 -24.51 9.22 13.67
C ALA A 407 -24.70 10.28 12.57
N GLN A 408 -25.68 10.14 11.68
CA GLN A 408 -25.97 11.16 10.67
C GLN A 408 -26.32 12.51 11.29
N ARG A 409 -26.97 12.51 12.47
CA ARG A 409 -27.40 13.71 13.19
C ARG A 409 -26.37 14.21 14.22
N ALA A 410 -25.26 13.52 14.39
CA ALA A 410 -24.30 13.77 15.46
C ALA A 410 -23.40 15.04 15.25
N GLY A 411 -23.61 15.83 14.18
CA GLY A 411 -22.93 17.10 13.94
C GLY A 411 -21.41 17.01 14.10
N LYS A 412 -20.84 17.76 15.03
CA LYS A 412 -19.40 17.83 15.28
C LYS A 412 -18.74 16.48 15.60
N LEU A 413 -19.45 15.55 16.25
CA LEU A 413 -18.91 14.21 16.54
C LEU A 413 -18.69 13.41 15.26
N LYS A 414 -19.61 13.51 14.30
CA LYS A 414 -19.47 12.91 12.97
C LYS A 414 -18.27 13.50 12.22
N GLU A 415 -18.07 14.82 12.29
CA GLU A 415 -16.91 15.49 11.67
C GLU A 415 -15.60 15.05 12.31
N HIS A 416 -15.52 14.89 13.64
CA HIS A 416 -14.36 14.35 14.33
C HIS A 416 -14.04 12.92 13.91
N ALA A 417 -15.06 12.06 13.79
CA ALA A 417 -14.88 10.69 13.32
C ALA A 417 -14.35 10.65 11.88
N LEU A 418 -14.86 11.53 11.01
CA LEU A 418 -14.36 11.66 9.64
C LEU A 418 -12.92 12.17 9.60
N LYS A 419 -12.58 13.22 10.36
CA LYS A 419 -11.21 13.73 10.49
C LYS A 419 -10.25 12.62 10.90
N TYR A 420 -10.58 11.87 11.94
CA TYR A 420 -9.76 10.74 12.38
C TYR A 420 -9.58 9.67 11.28
N ALA A 421 -10.66 9.32 10.57
CA ALA A 421 -10.59 8.37 9.46
C ALA A 421 -9.69 8.87 8.30
N LEU A 422 -9.73 10.18 8.01
CA LEU A 422 -8.88 10.82 7.00
C LEU A 422 -7.44 11.08 7.50
N GLY A 423 -7.20 10.97 8.82
CA GLY A 423 -5.91 11.24 9.46
C GLY A 423 -5.61 12.71 9.70
N LEU A 424 -6.66 13.53 9.80
CA LEU A 424 -6.63 14.96 10.05
C LEU A 424 -6.75 15.26 11.56
#